data_0b0a16a9b398c9b5444086b240dadf11
#
_entry.id   0b0a16a9b398c9b5444086b240dadf11
#
_cell.length_a   1.000
_cell.length_b   1.000
_cell.length_c   1.000
_cell.angle_alpha   90.00
_cell.angle_beta   90.00
_cell.angle_gamma   90.00
#
_symmetry.space_group_name_H-M   'P 1'
#
loop_
_entity.id
_entity.type
_entity.pdbx_description
1 polymer ?
#
loop_
_entity_poly.entity_id
_entity_poly.type
_entity_poly.pdbx_seq_one_letter_code
_entity_poly.pdbx_strand_id
1 'polypeptide(L)' 'MAQESTFNRLKLARVAVDLTQAELAKQVGVTRQTIGLIEAGGYNPTLNLCLRLANATNKTLDELFWPSGVE' A
#
# COMPACT_ATOMS: atom_id res chain seq x y z
N MET A 1 -3.24 -10.60 -22.62
CA MET A 1 -3.00 -9.30 -22.24
C MET A 1 -2.61 -9.22 -20.77
N ALA A 2 -1.90 -8.27 -20.52
CA ALA A 2 -1.37 -8.17 -19.20
C ALA A 2 -2.45 -7.99 -18.17
N GLN A 3 -2.24 -8.60 -17.04
CA GLN A 3 -3.10 -8.42 -15.97
C GLN A 3 -3.03 -7.00 -15.44
N GLU A 4 -4.16 -6.48 -15.12
CA GLU A 4 -4.23 -5.18 -14.53
C GLU A 4 -3.87 -5.27 -13.09
N SER A 5 -2.85 -4.59 -12.67
CA SER A 5 -2.55 -4.53 -11.25
C SER A 5 -2.43 -3.09 -10.82
N THR A 6 -2.82 -2.84 -9.59
CA THR A 6 -2.74 -1.51 -9.03
C THR A 6 -1.29 -1.22 -8.68
N PHE A 7 -0.72 -0.21 -9.32
CA PHE A 7 0.64 0.19 -9.01
C PHE A 7 0.70 0.78 -7.61
N ASN A 8 1.72 0.39 -6.86
CA ASN A 8 1.97 1.06 -5.59
C ASN A 8 3.37 0.75 -5.09
N ARG A 9 3.81 1.57 -4.15
CA ARG A 9 5.10 1.44 -3.51
C ARG A 9 4.94 1.11 -2.03
N LEU A 10 3.83 0.48 -1.70
CA LEU A 10 3.52 0.22 -0.29
C LEU A 10 4.59 -0.64 0.38
N LYS A 11 5.06 -1.67 -0.30
CA LYS A 11 6.08 -2.53 0.29
C LYS A 11 7.34 -1.76 0.62
N LEU A 12 7.80 -0.92 -0.30
CA LEU A 12 8.99 -0.12 -0.07
C LEU A 12 8.79 0.84 1.11
N ALA A 13 7.63 1.48 1.16
CA ALA A 13 7.34 2.42 2.25
C ALA A 13 7.25 1.70 3.59
N ARG A 14 6.64 0.51 3.59
CA ARG A 14 6.51 -0.28 4.80
C ARG A 14 7.87 -0.69 5.34
N VAL A 15 8.72 -1.21 4.47
CA VAL A 15 10.05 -1.66 4.86
C VAL A 15 10.89 -0.49 5.35
N ALA A 16 10.72 0.68 4.74
CA ALA A 16 11.48 1.86 5.14
C ALA A 16 11.17 2.32 6.57
N VAL A 17 10.00 1.97 7.10
CA VAL A 17 9.66 2.30 8.49
C VAL A 17 9.70 1.06 9.39
N ASP A 18 10.33 0.00 8.92
CA ASP A 18 10.59 -1.22 9.70
C ASP A 18 9.32 -1.92 10.21
N LEU A 19 8.26 -1.91 9.40
CA LEU A 19 7.04 -2.62 9.76
C LEU A 19 6.94 -3.91 8.97
N THR A 20 6.54 -4.99 9.67
CA THR A 20 6.15 -6.21 8.97
C THR A 20 4.76 -6.02 8.37
N GLN A 21 4.38 -6.92 7.45
CA GLN A 21 3.03 -6.88 6.92
C GLN A 21 1.98 -6.99 8.03
N ALA A 22 2.23 -7.85 9.00
CA ALA A 22 1.30 -8.03 10.12
C ALA A 22 1.19 -6.77 10.97
N GLU A 23 2.32 -6.10 11.21
CA GLU A 23 2.31 -4.89 12.01
C GLU A 23 1.57 -3.76 11.31
N LEU A 24 1.82 -3.61 10.01
CA LEU A 24 1.10 -2.59 9.24
C LEU A 24 -0.39 -2.88 9.21
N ALA A 25 -0.75 -4.15 8.99
CA ALA A 25 -2.16 -4.55 8.95
C ALA A 25 -2.86 -4.17 10.24
N LYS A 26 -2.20 -4.43 11.37
CA LYS A 26 -2.77 -4.10 12.66
C LYS A 26 -2.98 -2.60 12.82
N GLN A 27 -2.01 -1.80 12.37
CA GLN A 27 -2.12 -0.35 12.50
C GLN A 27 -3.26 0.23 11.68
N VAL A 28 -3.53 -0.35 10.51
CA VAL A 28 -4.55 0.22 9.63
C VAL A 28 -5.87 -0.55 9.69
N GLY A 29 -5.95 -1.58 10.52
CA GLY A 29 -7.22 -2.25 10.79
C GLY A 29 -7.65 -3.26 9.73
N VAL A 30 -6.70 -3.92 9.08
CA VAL A 30 -7.02 -4.98 8.10
C VAL A 30 -6.19 -6.21 8.43
N THR A 31 -6.39 -7.29 7.67
CA THR A 31 -5.62 -8.51 7.88
C THR A 31 -4.27 -8.42 7.17
N ARG A 32 -3.32 -9.22 7.62
CA ARG A 32 -2.02 -9.32 6.96
C ARG A 32 -2.20 -9.74 5.50
N GLN A 33 -3.14 -10.64 5.23
CA GLN A 33 -3.40 -11.09 3.87
C GLN A 33 -3.80 -9.92 2.97
N THR A 34 -4.62 -9.01 3.48
CA THR A 34 -5.03 -7.82 2.74
C THR A 34 -3.82 -6.95 2.38
N ILE A 35 -2.89 -6.76 3.31
CA ILE A 35 -1.68 -6.01 3.03
C ILE A 35 -0.88 -6.69 1.92
N GLY A 36 -0.72 -8.01 1.99
CA GLY A 36 0.00 -8.75 0.97
C GLY A 36 -0.64 -8.60 -0.41
N LEU A 37 -1.96 -8.63 -0.48
CA LEU A 37 -2.67 -8.45 -1.73
C LEU A 37 -2.51 -7.05 -2.29
N ILE A 38 -2.54 -6.04 -1.43
CA ILE A 38 -2.33 -4.67 -1.88
C ILE A 38 -0.93 -4.50 -2.44
N GLU A 39 0.08 -5.01 -1.73
CA GLU A 39 1.46 -4.89 -2.18
C GLU A 39 1.70 -5.59 -3.51
N ALA A 40 0.99 -6.67 -3.75
CA ALA A 40 1.09 -7.40 -5.00
C ALA A 40 0.29 -6.78 -6.15
N GLY A 41 -0.51 -5.76 -5.85
CA GLY A 41 -1.32 -5.10 -6.86
C GLY A 41 -2.62 -5.83 -7.18
N GLY A 42 -3.00 -6.80 -6.36
CA GLY A 42 -4.18 -7.61 -6.59
C GLY A 42 -5.41 -7.17 -5.83
N TYR A 43 -5.36 -6.02 -5.19
CA TYR A 43 -6.46 -5.55 -4.38
C TYR A 43 -6.52 -4.03 -4.47
N ASN A 44 -7.72 -3.50 -4.70
CA ASN A 44 -7.93 -2.06 -4.77
C ASN A 44 -8.42 -1.54 -3.43
N PRO A 45 -7.57 -0.93 -2.63
CA PRO A 45 -8.02 -0.42 -1.34
C PRO A 45 -8.93 0.79 -1.51
N THR A 46 -9.83 0.97 -0.56
CA THR A 46 -10.66 2.17 -0.53
C THR A 46 -9.77 3.38 -0.28
N LEU A 47 -10.29 4.56 -0.60
CA LEU A 47 -9.54 5.79 -0.32
C LEU A 47 -9.23 5.91 1.17
N ASN A 48 -10.19 5.58 2.03
CA ASN A 48 -9.98 5.65 3.46
C ASN A 48 -8.82 4.76 3.89
N LEU A 49 -8.75 3.53 3.37
CA LEU A 49 -7.64 2.65 3.69
C LEU A 49 -6.32 3.20 3.14
N CYS A 50 -6.35 3.76 1.93
CA CYS A 50 -5.16 4.38 1.36
C CYS A 50 -4.61 5.50 2.25
N LEU A 51 -5.49 6.32 2.81
CA LEU A 51 -5.08 7.40 3.71
C LEU A 51 -4.44 6.85 4.97
N ARG A 52 -5.00 5.77 5.51
CA ARG A 52 -4.42 5.14 6.71
C ARG A 52 -3.07 4.51 6.40
N LEU A 53 -2.93 3.90 5.22
CA LEU A 53 -1.65 3.33 4.80
C LEU A 53 -0.60 4.41 4.64
N ALA A 54 -0.97 5.53 4.02
CA ALA A 54 -0.05 6.64 3.84
C ALA A 54 0.42 7.16 5.19
N ASN A 55 -0.53 7.35 6.11
CA ASN A 55 -0.19 7.85 7.43
C ASN A 55 0.72 6.87 8.19
N ALA A 56 0.43 5.59 8.14
CA ALA A 56 1.21 4.57 8.86
C ALA A 56 2.63 4.45 8.32
N THR A 57 2.83 4.71 7.04
CA THR A 57 4.15 4.61 6.41
C THR A 57 4.84 5.96 6.27
N ASN A 58 4.21 7.02 6.77
CA ASN A 58 4.76 8.38 6.72
C ASN A 58 4.99 8.84 5.29
N LYS A 59 4.06 8.52 4.41
CA LYS A 59 4.10 8.88 3.00
C LYS A 59 2.81 9.58 2.62
N THR A 60 2.82 10.25 1.46
CA THR A 60 1.60 10.81 0.89
C THR A 60 0.97 9.81 -0.05
N LEU A 61 -0.28 10.05 -0.45
CA LEU A 61 -0.96 9.15 -1.38
C LEU A 61 -0.23 9.02 -2.70
N ASP A 62 0.25 10.13 -3.24
CA ASP A 62 0.96 10.08 -4.51
C ASP A 62 2.30 9.36 -4.39
N GLU A 63 2.94 9.43 -3.24
CA GLU A 63 4.17 8.68 -3.03
C GLU A 63 3.92 7.18 -3.03
N LEU A 64 2.75 6.75 -2.57
CA LEU A 64 2.43 5.32 -2.51
C LEU A 64 1.79 4.81 -3.80
N PHE A 65 0.87 5.57 -4.37
CA PHE A 65 -0.03 5.03 -5.38
C PHE A 65 0.04 5.72 -6.74
N TRP A 66 0.94 6.67 -6.92
CA TRP A 66 1.05 7.35 -8.21
C TRP A 66 2.20 6.76 -9.03
N PRO A 67 1.91 6.23 -10.22
CA PRO A 67 2.97 5.65 -11.04
C PRO A 67 3.94 6.71 -11.52
N SER A 68 5.23 6.38 -11.51
CA SER A 68 6.25 7.28 -12.02
C SER A 68 6.06 7.48 -13.52
N GLY A 69 6.20 8.71 -13.97
CA GLY A 69 6.11 9.00 -15.39
C GLY A 69 4.72 9.23 -15.91
N VAL A 70 3.72 9.19 -15.05
CA VAL A 70 2.34 9.49 -15.45
C VAL A 70 2.10 10.98 -15.30
N GLU A 71 1.59 11.58 -16.34
CA GLU A 71 1.33 13.02 -16.34
C GLU A 71 -0.11 13.34 -16.08
#